data_1cf8fb86da141b6e64d634f89b162bd6
#
_entry.id   1cf8fb86da141b6e64d634f89b162bd6
#
_cell.length_a   1.000
_cell.length_b   1.000
_cell.length_c   1.000
_cell.angle_alpha   90.00
_cell.angle_beta   90.00
_cell.angle_gamma   90.00
#
_symmetry.space_group_name_H-M   'P 1'
#
loop_
_entity.id
_entity.type
_entity.pdbx_description
1 polymer ?
#
loop_
_entity_poly.entity_id
_entity_poly.type
_entity_poly.pdbx_seq_one_letter_code
_entity_poly.pdbx_strand_id
1 'polypeptide(L)'
;MKPRIFRPATRWLIGLLPLVSVPAAFAQSPPLIVVEDHGGASALPYYQALDLQPRTGSRPSPRIEMPRLPEGPSGEAAMLPVRSAHLAPGDVAPRAIQAPGLTPMFLVGDDQRSHAWLRQRAPALRELGAVGLVVQVESPQAHAALRALAPGLMLAPASGDELAGRLGLRHYPVLVTATGIEQ
;
A
#
# COMPACT_ATOMS: atom_id res chain seq x y z
N MET A 1 -36.30 64.54 30.45
CA MET A 1 -34.98 64.09 30.93
C MET A 1 -34.40 63.12 29.93
N LYS A 2 -33.36 63.49 29.15
CA LYS A 2 -32.67 62.65 28.17
C LYS A 2 -31.31 62.26 28.74
N PRO A 3 -30.90 60.99 28.72
CA PRO A 3 -29.53 60.64 29.03
C PRO A 3 -28.66 60.74 27.77
N ARG A 4 -27.50 61.35 27.95
CA ARG A 4 -26.44 61.54 26.97
C ARG A 4 -25.72 60.21 26.68
N ILE A 5 -25.60 59.89 25.39
CA ILE A 5 -24.81 58.79 24.88
C ILE A 5 -23.36 59.25 24.76
N PHE A 6 -22.48 58.64 25.55
CA PHE A 6 -21.02 58.79 25.40
C PHE A 6 -20.51 57.84 24.31
N ARG A 7 -19.86 58.39 23.27
CA ARG A 7 -19.11 57.62 22.28
C ARG A 7 -17.63 57.59 22.69
N PRO A 8 -17.00 56.45 22.83
CA PRO A 8 -15.54 56.37 22.90
C PRO A 8 -14.93 56.36 21.50
N ALA A 9 -13.95 57.24 21.29
CA ALA A 9 -13.15 57.34 20.09
C ALA A 9 -12.16 56.15 20.00
N THR A 10 -12.32 55.35 18.98
CA THR A 10 -11.39 54.26 18.69
C THR A 10 -10.12 54.81 18.05
N ARG A 11 -9.03 54.83 18.79
CA ARG A 11 -7.69 55.17 18.28
C ARG A 11 -7.14 53.93 17.58
N TRP A 12 -6.96 53.99 16.26
CA TRP A 12 -6.24 53.02 15.43
C TRP A 12 -4.74 53.15 15.73
N LEU A 13 -4.18 52.15 16.42
CA LEU A 13 -2.74 51.94 16.55
C LEU A 13 -2.30 51.08 15.39
N ILE A 14 -1.66 51.68 14.39
CA ILE A 14 -0.96 50.98 13.31
C ILE A 14 0.32 50.41 13.92
N GLY A 15 0.28 49.11 14.24
CA GLY A 15 1.45 48.36 14.70
C GLY A 15 2.35 48.05 13.50
N LEU A 16 3.52 48.70 13.46
CA LEU A 16 4.62 48.44 12.54
C LEU A 16 5.22 47.07 12.93
N LEU A 17 4.94 46.00 12.14
CA LEU A 17 5.59 44.70 12.32
C LEU A 17 7.02 44.77 11.80
N PRO A 18 8.05 44.49 12.60
CA PRO A 18 9.40 44.36 12.10
C PRO A 18 9.50 43.08 11.24
N LEU A 19 9.93 43.23 9.99
CA LEU A 19 10.27 42.14 9.06
C LEU A 19 11.56 41.49 9.57
N VAL A 20 11.41 40.37 10.30
CA VAL A 20 12.53 39.56 10.73
C VAL A 20 13.01 38.74 9.53
N SER A 21 14.09 39.18 8.89
CA SER A 21 14.80 38.38 7.88
C SER A 21 15.53 37.23 8.57
N VAL A 22 15.04 36.03 8.36
CA VAL A 22 15.72 34.79 8.79
C VAL A 22 16.89 34.53 7.82
N PRO A 23 18.14 34.53 8.24
CA PRO A 23 19.26 34.15 7.37
C PRO A 23 19.11 32.66 7.04
N ALA A 24 19.16 32.32 5.75
CA ALA A 24 19.23 30.92 5.29
C ALA A 24 20.56 30.34 5.78
N ALA A 25 20.50 29.50 6.80
CA ALA A 25 21.64 28.71 7.24
C ALA A 25 21.95 27.67 6.17
N PHE A 26 23.00 27.90 5.39
CA PHE A 26 23.56 26.85 4.54
C PHE A 26 24.13 25.77 5.48
N ALA A 27 23.52 24.60 5.48
CA ALA A 27 24.02 23.42 6.16
C ALA A 27 25.34 23.01 5.48
N GLN A 28 26.46 23.41 6.04
CA GLN A 28 27.76 22.88 5.66
C GLN A 28 27.83 21.45 6.20
N SER A 29 27.89 20.47 5.29
CA SER A 29 28.16 19.09 5.67
C SER A 29 29.49 19.05 6.40
N PRO A 30 29.58 18.44 7.58
CA PRO A 30 30.86 18.32 8.29
C PRO A 30 31.85 17.54 7.41
N PRO A 31 33.13 17.93 7.39
CA PRO A 31 34.13 17.19 6.64
C PRO A 31 34.20 15.75 7.16
N LEU A 32 34.27 14.79 6.23
CA LEU A 32 34.44 13.38 6.57
C LEU A 32 35.77 13.23 7.33
N ILE A 33 35.70 12.79 8.58
CA ILE A 33 36.86 12.45 9.39
C ILE A 33 37.26 11.01 9.03
N VAL A 34 38.39 10.84 8.36
CA VAL A 34 38.97 9.51 8.13
C VAL A 34 39.53 9.03 9.47
N VAL A 35 38.93 7.98 10.03
CA VAL A 35 39.30 7.44 11.36
C VAL A 35 40.49 6.50 11.24
N GLU A 36 40.70 5.87 10.08
CA GLU A 36 41.80 4.95 9.83
C GLU A 36 42.17 4.96 8.34
N ASP A 37 43.43 5.14 8.02
CA ASP A 37 43.97 5.09 6.65
C ASP A 37 45.01 3.96 6.58
N HIS A 38 44.71 2.91 5.89
CA HIS A 38 45.59 1.75 5.66
C HIS A 38 46.52 1.95 4.46
N GLY A 39 46.55 3.13 3.91
CA GLY A 39 47.33 3.44 2.72
C GLY A 39 46.71 2.84 1.45
N GLY A 40 46.91 3.51 0.35
CA GLY A 40 46.45 3.07 -0.97
C GLY A 40 46.80 4.12 -2.02
N ALA A 41 46.88 3.71 -3.27
CA ALA A 41 47.02 4.66 -4.36
C ALA A 41 45.73 5.45 -4.54
N SER A 42 45.85 6.78 -4.68
CA SER A 42 44.69 7.61 -4.95
C SER A 42 43.96 7.14 -6.24
N ALA A 43 42.64 6.94 -6.14
CA ALA A 43 41.84 6.61 -7.30
C ALA A 43 41.57 7.82 -8.22
N LEU A 44 41.98 9.01 -7.81
CA LEU A 44 41.72 10.26 -8.55
C LEU A 44 42.24 10.23 -10.00
N PRO A 45 43.47 9.69 -10.30
CA PRO A 45 43.94 9.62 -11.68
C PRO A 45 43.04 8.77 -12.58
N TYR A 46 42.45 7.72 -12.06
CA TYR A 46 41.54 6.85 -12.80
C TYR A 46 40.23 7.57 -13.14
N TYR A 47 39.70 8.35 -12.20
CA TYR A 47 38.49 9.17 -12.44
C TYR A 47 38.77 10.31 -13.42
N GLN A 48 39.94 10.91 -13.36
CA GLN A 48 40.34 11.93 -14.34
C GLN A 48 40.51 11.35 -15.74
N ALA A 49 41.04 10.13 -15.87
CA ALA A 49 41.18 9.45 -17.13
C ALA A 49 39.83 9.08 -17.78
N LEU A 50 38.77 8.96 -17.01
CA LEU A 50 37.42 8.72 -17.50
C LEU A 50 36.77 9.97 -18.11
N ASP A 51 37.40 11.15 -18.00
CA ASP A 51 36.92 12.43 -18.55
C ASP A 51 35.44 12.70 -18.22
N LEU A 52 35.06 12.42 -16.97
CA LEU A 52 33.70 12.58 -16.45
C LEU A 52 33.35 14.04 -16.16
N GLN A 53 34.12 15.01 -16.69
CA GLN A 53 33.79 16.42 -16.51
C GLN A 53 32.43 16.73 -17.13
N PRO A 54 31.60 17.54 -16.45
CA PRO A 54 30.34 17.99 -17.01
C PRO A 54 30.65 18.68 -18.35
N ARG A 55 30.27 18.07 -19.46
CA ARG A 55 30.37 18.72 -20.78
C ARG A 55 29.48 19.95 -20.74
N THR A 56 30.09 21.13 -20.73
CA THR A 56 29.44 22.44 -20.87
C THR A 56 28.85 22.60 -22.27
N GLY A 57 27.97 21.71 -22.64
CA GLY A 57 27.15 21.79 -23.84
C GLY A 57 25.82 21.18 -23.50
N SER A 58 24.78 22.01 -23.56
CA SER A 58 23.39 21.55 -23.43
C SER A 58 23.12 20.46 -24.48
N ARG A 59 23.45 19.21 -24.14
CA ARG A 59 22.77 18.10 -24.84
C ARG A 59 21.31 18.18 -24.42
N PRO A 60 20.37 18.28 -25.37
CA PRO A 60 18.97 18.15 -25.01
C PRO A 60 18.86 16.83 -24.24
N SER A 61 18.32 16.92 -23.02
CA SER A 61 18.02 15.73 -22.22
C SER A 61 17.25 14.77 -23.11
N PRO A 62 17.65 13.50 -23.22
CA PRO A 62 16.89 12.54 -24.01
C PRO A 62 15.47 12.56 -23.44
N ARG A 63 14.53 13.01 -24.25
CA ARG A 63 13.11 12.94 -23.94
C ARG A 63 12.78 11.46 -23.96
N ILE A 64 12.74 10.85 -22.79
CA ILE A 64 12.25 9.48 -22.65
C ILE A 64 10.74 9.58 -22.90
N GLU A 65 10.33 9.31 -24.13
CA GLU A 65 8.93 9.06 -24.41
C GLU A 65 8.62 7.73 -23.72
N MET A 66 7.99 7.82 -22.54
CA MET A 66 7.41 6.63 -21.94
C MET A 66 6.39 6.06 -22.93
N PRO A 67 6.55 4.80 -23.35
CA PRO A 67 5.54 4.14 -24.15
C PRO A 67 4.20 4.34 -23.43
N ARG A 68 3.19 4.82 -24.11
CA ARG A 68 1.84 4.81 -23.58
C ARG A 68 1.52 3.35 -23.29
N LEU A 69 1.39 3.03 -22.00
CA LEU A 69 0.86 1.73 -21.62
C LEU A 69 -0.47 1.55 -22.37
N PRO A 70 -0.70 0.40 -23.00
CA PRO A 70 -1.99 0.15 -23.65
C PRO A 70 -3.09 0.39 -22.63
N GLU A 71 -4.17 1.05 -23.06
CA GLU A 71 -5.37 1.27 -22.25
C GLU A 71 -6.08 -0.07 -22.01
N GLY A 72 -5.43 -0.93 -21.24
CA GLY A 72 -5.96 -2.20 -20.79
C GLY A 72 -6.39 -2.13 -19.33
N PRO A 73 -7.08 -3.15 -18.82
CA PRO A 73 -7.41 -3.21 -17.41
C PRO A 73 -6.13 -3.08 -16.59
N SER A 74 -6.12 -2.15 -15.63
CA SER A 74 -4.99 -1.85 -14.78
C SER A 74 -5.28 -2.28 -13.32
N GLY A 75 -4.21 -2.54 -12.56
CA GLY A 75 -4.33 -2.95 -11.18
C GLY A 75 -4.99 -4.32 -11.00
N GLU A 76 -5.89 -4.47 -10.03
CA GLU A 76 -6.55 -5.74 -9.72
C GLU A 76 -7.37 -6.30 -10.89
N ALA A 77 -7.92 -5.43 -11.74
CA ALA A 77 -8.68 -5.85 -12.92
C ALA A 77 -7.81 -6.58 -13.96
N ALA A 78 -6.52 -6.30 -14.00
CA ALA A 78 -5.58 -7.01 -14.87
C ALA A 78 -5.24 -8.43 -14.40
N MET A 79 -5.57 -8.76 -13.16
CA MET A 79 -5.37 -10.10 -12.59
C MET A 79 -6.53 -11.06 -12.92
N LEU A 80 -7.62 -10.55 -13.46
CA LEU A 80 -8.80 -11.34 -13.76
C LEU A 80 -8.78 -11.93 -15.18
N PRO A 81 -9.37 -13.12 -15.39
CA PRO A 81 -10.06 -13.96 -14.42
C PRO A 81 -9.11 -14.73 -13.48
N VAL A 82 -9.53 -14.96 -12.22
CA VAL A 82 -8.84 -15.84 -11.28
C VAL A 82 -9.59 -17.14 -11.11
N ARG A 83 -8.86 -18.23 -11.20
CA ARG A 83 -9.37 -19.59 -11.00
C ARG A 83 -8.36 -20.41 -10.19
N SER A 84 -8.87 -21.16 -9.23
CA SER A 84 -8.10 -22.12 -8.45
C SER A 84 -8.56 -23.53 -8.81
N ALA A 85 -7.66 -24.32 -9.35
CA ALA A 85 -7.98 -25.67 -9.84
C ALA A 85 -8.26 -26.68 -8.72
N HIS A 86 -7.69 -26.47 -7.55
CA HIS A 86 -7.77 -27.38 -6.41
C HIS A 86 -8.79 -26.95 -5.35
N LEU A 87 -9.50 -25.85 -5.56
CA LEU A 87 -10.46 -25.30 -4.62
C LEU A 87 -11.86 -25.24 -5.23
N ALA A 88 -12.86 -25.66 -4.47
CA ALA A 88 -14.27 -25.59 -4.83
C ALA A 88 -15.10 -25.07 -3.66
N PRO A 89 -16.29 -24.49 -3.92
CA PRO A 89 -17.22 -24.19 -2.83
C PRO A 89 -17.60 -25.44 -2.05
N GLY A 90 -17.51 -25.41 -0.72
CA GLY A 90 -17.84 -26.59 0.08
C GLY A 90 -17.69 -26.35 1.58
N ASP A 91 -17.86 -27.43 2.35
CA ASP A 91 -17.70 -27.39 3.80
C ASP A 91 -16.25 -27.65 4.18
N VAL A 92 -15.76 -26.88 5.15
CA VAL A 92 -14.42 -27.00 5.71
C VAL A 92 -14.52 -27.45 7.16
N ALA A 93 -13.94 -28.62 7.45
CA ALA A 93 -13.87 -29.12 8.81
C ALA A 93 -12.89 -28.25 9.63
N PRO A 94 -13.30 -27.74 10.79
CA PRO A 94 -12.42 -26.99 11.67
C PRO A 94 -11.24 -27.85 12.13
N ARG A 95 -10.05 -27.25 12.17
CA ARG A 95 -8.85 -27.93 12.68
C ARG A 95 -7.86 -26.94 13.27
N ALA A 96 -7.14 -27.36 14.28
CA ALA A 96 -6.02 -26.61 14.83
C ALA A 96 -4.80 -26.69 13.89
N ILE A 97 -4.11 -25.58 13.74
CA ILE A 97 -2.80 -25.49 13.11
C ILE A 97 -1.85 -24.70 14.01
N GLN A 98 -0.56 -24.76 13.72
CA GLN A 98 0.43 -23.91 14.37
C GLN A 98 1.20 -23.15 13.29
N ALA A 99 0.85 -21.87 13.12
CA ALA A 99 1.49 -20.99 12.15
C ALA A 99 1.78 -19.62 12.81
N PRO A 100 2.72 -19.56 13.77
CA PRO A 100 3.02 -18.33 14.49
C PRO A 100 3.47 -17.24 13.52
N GLY A 101 2.92 -16.04 13.69
CA GLY A 101 3.17 -14.91 12.81
C GLY A 101 2.33 -14.85 11.53
N LEU A 102 1.46 -15.82 11.29
CA LEU A 102 0.52 -15.78 10.17
C LEU A 102 -0.51 -14.68 10.40
N THR A 103 -0.59 -13.73 9.49
CA THR A 103 -1.69 -12.76 9.46
C THR A 103 -2.99 -13.49 9.12
N PRO A 104 -4.09 -13.28 9.87
CA PRO A 104 -5.36 -13.88 9.56
C PRO A 104 -5.76 -13.62 8.12
N MET A 105 -6.17 -14.67 7.41
CA MET A 105 -6.59 -14.58 6.02
C MET A 105 -7.80 -15.46 5.76
N PHE A 106 -8.58 -15.10 4.76
CA PHE A 106 -9.73 -15.91 4.36
C PHE A 106 -9.79 -16.08 2.84
N LEU A 107 -10.33 -17.20 2.41
CA LEU A 107 -10.52 -17.54 1.00
C LEU A 107 -11.99 -17.52 0.68
N VAL A 108 -12.35 -16.88 -0.42
CA VAL A 108 -13.75 -16.78 -0.93
C VAL A 108 -13.76 -16.84 -2.44
N GLY A 109 -14.90 -17.21 -3.01
CA GLY A 109 -15.15 -17.14 -4.44
C GLY A 109 -16.39 -16.32 -4.78
N ASP A 110 -16.67 -16.16 -6.07
CA ASP A 110 -17.89 -15.53 -6.55
C ASP A 110 -19.01 -16.57 -6.66
N ASP A 111 -19.43 -17.09 -5.52
CA ASP A 111 -20.51 -18.05 -5.38
C ASP A 111 -21.44 -17.69 -4.21
N GLN A 112 -22.64 -18.27 -4.23
CA GLN A 112 -23.68 -17.94 -3.24
C GLN A 112 -23.27 -18.28 -1.80
N ARG A 113 -22.48 -19.34 -1.59
CA ARG A 113 -21.99 -19.75 -0.27
C ARG A 113 -21.00 -18.72 0.28
N SER A 114 -20.04 -18.30 -0.53
CA SER A 114 -19.08 -17.27 -0.19
C SER A 114 -19.75 -15.92 0.10
N HIS A 115 -20.74 -15.55 -0.71
CA HIS A 115 -21.52 -14.32 -0.49
C HIS A 115 -22.28 -14.35 0.83
N ALA A 116 -22.92 -15.47 1.17
CA ALA A 116 -23.64 -15.61 2.44
C ALA A 116 -22.67 -15.58 3.64
N TRP A 117 -21.58 -16.31 3.54
CA TRP A 117 -20.54 -16.37 4.56
C TRP A 117 -19.89 -15.00 4.81
N LEU A 118 -19.53 -14.26 3.76
CA LEU A 118 -18.99 -12.90 3.89
C LEU A 118 -19.94 -11.95 4.61
N ARG A 119 -21.24 -11.96 4.25
CA ARG A 119 -22.22 -11.10 4.94
C ARG A 119 -22.29 -11.38 6.43
N GLN A 120 -22.19 -12.66 6.82
CA GLN A 120 -22.27 -13.09 8.20
C GLN A 120 -20.97 -12.81 8.95
N ARG A 121 -19.81 -13.07 8.34
CA ARG A 121 -18.51 -13.04 9.02
C ARG A 121 -17.79 -11.69 8.90
N ALA A 122 -18.19 -10.78 7.99
CA ALA A 122 -17.49 -9.53 7.74
C ALA A 122 -17.16 -8.69 9.00
N PRO A 123 -18.02 -8.58 10.03
CA PRO A 123 -17.67 -7.86 11.25
C PRO A 123 -16.48 -8.51 11.98
N ALA A 124 -16.52 -9.81 12.21
CA ALA A 124 -15.45 -10.55 12.89
C ALA A 124 -14.14 -10.53 12.10
N LEU A 125 -14.21 -10.67 10.77
CA LEU A 125 -13.03 -10.60 9.90
C LEU A 125 -12.34 -9.22 9.97
N ARG A 126 -13.11 -8.14 10.11
CA ARG A 126 -12.58 -6.79 10.31
C ARG A 126 -11.90 -6.63 11.67
N GLU A 127 -12.49 -7.14 12.73
CA GLU A 127 -11.90 -7.13 14.07
C GLU A 127 -10.57 -7.90 14.11
N LEU A 128 -10.48 -9.01 13.36
CA LEU A 128 -9.25 -9.79 13.21
C LEU A 128 -8.21 -9.13 12.31
N GLY A 129 -8.57 -8.07 11.56
CA GLY A 129 -7.70 -7.52 10.52
C GLY A 129 -7.39 -8.51 9.40
N ALA A 130 -8.32 -9.42 9.11
CA ALA A 130 -8.10 -10.49 8.15
C ALA A 130 -8.04 -9.97 6.71
N VAL A 131 -7.17 -10.55 5.90
CA VAL A 131 -7.01 -10.26 4.48
C VAL A 131 -7.74 -11.34 3.66
N GLY A 132 -8.56 -10.93 2.69
CA GLY A 132 -9.30 -11.83 1.82
C GLY A 132 -8.56 -12.14 0.52
N LEU A 133 -8.51 -13.42 0.17
CA LEU A 133 -8.13 -13.89 -1.16
C LEU A 133 -9.37 -14.32 -1.91
N VAL A 134 -9.61 -13.68 -3.07
CA VAL A 134 -10.69 -14.07 -3.97
C VAL A 134 -10.13 -15.10 -4.94
N VAL A 135 -10.38 -16.39 -4.65
CA VAL A 135 -9.73 -17.52 -5.32
C VAL A 135 -10.47 -18.02 -6.56
N GLN A 136 -11.70 -17.54 -6.75
CA GLN A 136 -12.51 -17.86 -7.93
C GLN A 136 -13.37 -16.62 -8.27
N VAL A 137 -13.04 -15.93 -9.37
CA VAL A 137 -13.78 -14.78 -9.86
C VAL A 137 -13.48 -14.54 -11.33
N GLU A 138 -14.52 -14.31 -12.13
CA GLU A 138 -14.42 -14.23 -13.58
C GLU A 138 -14.28 -12.78 -14.09
N SER A 139 -14.86 -11.80 -13.39
CA SER A 139 -14.97 -10.45 -13.91
C SER A 139 -14.70 -9.36 -12.86
N PRO A 140 -14.31 -8.15 -13.30
CA PRO A 140 -14.18 -7.01 -12.40
C PRO A 140 -15.47 -6.66 -11.66
N GLN A 141 -16.62 -6.85 -12.31
CA GLN A 141 -17.93 -6.57 -11.72
C GLN A 141 -18.24 -7.55 -10.58
N ALA A 142 -17.96 -8.84 -10.77
CA ALA A 142 -18.10 -9.86 -9.74
C ALA A 142 -17.18 -9.58 -8.54
N HIS A 143 -15.94 -9.20 -8.79
CA HIS A 143 -15.01 -8.79 -7.74
C HIS A 143 -15.50 -7.55 -6.98
N ALA A 144 -16.00 -6.55 -7.69
CA ALA A 144 -16.58 -5.35 -7.06
C ALA A 144 -17.80 -5.68 -6.19
N ALA A 145 -18.66 -6.64 -6.64
CA ALA A 145 -19.79 -7.11 -5.86
C ALA A 145 -19.35 -7.79 -4.54
N LEU A 146 -18.32 -8.62 -4.58
CA LEU A 146 -17.73 -9.21 -3.36
C LEU A 146 -17.21 -8.14 -2.39
N ARG A 147 -16.51 -7.13 -2.90
CA ARG A 147 -16.02 -6.00 -2.07
C ARG A 147 -17.16 -5.21 -1.43
N ALA A 148 -18.29 -5.05 -2.13
CA ALA A 148 -19.47 -4.38 -1.59
C ALA A 148 -20.13 -5.15 -0.45
N LEU A 149 -20.00 -6.49 -0.40
CA LEU A 149 -20.50 -7.31 0.70
C LEU A 149 -19.66 -7.19 1.99
N ALA A 150 -18.42 -6.81 1.86
CA ALA A 150 -17.47 -6.75 2.97
C ALA A 150 -16.71 -5.41 3.00
N PRO A 151 -17.40 -4.28 3.19
CA PRO A 151 -16.76 -2.97 3.19
C PRO A 151 -15.71 -2.87 4.31
N GLY A 152 -14.56 -2.29 3.98
CA GLY A 152 -13.44 -2.13 4.89
C GLY A 152 -12.53 -3.37 5.04
N LEU A 153 -12.84 -4.48 4.35
CA LEU A 153 -11.92 -5.60 4.21
C LEU A 153 -11.12 -5.47 2.91
N MET A 154 -9.85 -5.87 2.98
CA MET A 154 -9.02 -6.00 1.79
C MET A 154 -9.35 -7.34 1.12
N LEU A 155 -9.76 -7.30 -0.15
CA LEU A 155 -10.00 -8.47 -0.99
C LEU A 155 -9.11 -8.38 -2.21
N ALA A 156 -8.18 -9.32 -2.36
CA ALA A 156 -7.26 -9.39 -3.49
C ALA A 156 -7.57 -10.62 -4.36
N PRO A 157 -7.72 -10.45 -5.68
CA PRO A 157 -7.90 -11.58 -6.59
C PRO A 157 -6.56 -12.31 -6.75
N ALA A 158 -6.50 -13.58 -6.33
CA ALA A 158 -5.31 -14.40 -6.45
C ALA A 158 -5.67 -15.90 -6.44
N SER A 159 -4.90 -16.72 -7.18
CA SER A 159 -5.05 -18.17 -7.07
C SER A 159 -4.72 -18.66 -5.66
N GLY A 160 -5.59 -19.50 -5.13
CA GLY A 160 -5.42 -20.13 -3.82
C GLY A 160 -4.74 -21.51 -3.88
N ASP A 161 -4.34 -21.99 -5.05
CA ASP A 161 -3.88 -23.37 -5.22
C ASP A 161 -2.62 -23.70 -4.41
N GLU A 162 -1.66 -22.79 -4.35
CA GLU A 162 -0.44 -22.98 -3.54
C GLU A 162 -0.77 -23.07 -2.04
N LEU A 163 -1.59 -22.14 -1.55
CA LEU A 163 -2.04 -22.12 -0.17
C LEU A 163 -2.87 -23.37 0.16
N ALA A 164 -3.76 -23.74 -0.75
CA ALA A 164 -4.57 -24.95 -0.65
C ALA A 164 -3.71 -26.20 -0.54
N GLY A 165 -2.68 -26.31 -1.37
CA GLY A 165 -1.73 -27.43 -1.32
C GLY A 165 -0.96 -27.49 0.00
N ARG A 166 -0.43 -26.37 0.47
CA ARG A 166 0.33 -26.29 1.74
C ARG A 166 -0.53 -26.58 2.96
N LEU A 167 -1.77 -26.11 2.98
CA LEU A 167 -2.69 -26.29 4.09
C LEU A 167 -3.61 -27.52 3.91
N GLY A 168 -3.54 -28.24 2.81
CA GLY A 168 -4.44 -29.35 2.52
C GLY A 168 -5.91 -28.93 2.44
N LEU A 169 -6.18 -27.73 1.95
CA LEU A 169 -7.52 -27.21 1.73
C LEU A 169 -8.05 -27.70 0.38
N ARG A 170 -9.34 -27.95 0.33
CA ARG A 170 -10.07 -28.31 -0.91
C ARG A 170 -11.31 -27.45 -1.13
N HIS A 171 -11.74 -26.77 -0.08
CA HIS A 171 -12.98 -26.01 -0.11
C HIS A 171 -12.81 -24.60 0.44
N TYR A 172 -13.68 -23.70 -0.02
CA TYR A 172 -13.89 -22.37 0.50
C TYR A 172 -15.42 -22.13 0.65
N PRO A 173 -15.89 -21.13 1.40
CA PRO A 173 -15.15 -20.13 2.15
C PRO A 173 -14.46 -20.72 3.38
N VAL A 174 -13.32 -20.14 3.77
CA VAL A 174 -12.54 -20.58 4.92
C VAL A 174 -11.73 -19.44 5.51
N LEU A 175 -11.66 -19.37 6.84
CA LEU A 175 -10.77 -18.50 7.60
C LEU A 175 -9.56 -19.31 8.09
N VAL A 176 -8.38 -18.77 7.87
CA VAL A 176 -7.10 -19.31 8.32
C VAL A 176 -6.46 -18.31 9.26
N THR A 177 -6.18 -18.75 10.48
CA THR A 177 -5.52 -17.97 11.53
C THR A 177 -4.21 -18.65 11.93
N ALA A 178 -3.42 -18.00 12.78
CA ALA A 178 -2.20 -18.60 13.33
C ALA A 178 -2.43 -19.89 14.13
N THR A 179 -3.66 -20.10 14.62
CA THR A 179 -4.02 -21.21 15.53
C THR A 179 -5.00 -22.19 14.92
N GLY A 180 -5.69 -21.86 13.85
CA GLY A 180 -6.73 -22.73 13.31
C GLY A 180 -7.22 -22.36 11.93
N ILE A 181 -7.94 -23.31 11.38
CA ILE A 181 -8.70 -23.22 10.13
C ILE A 181 -10.15 -23.45 10.49
N GLU A 182 -11.04 -22.55 10.05
CA GLU A 182 -12.48 -22.60 10.36
C GLU A 182 -13.33 -21.98 9.24
N GLN A 183 -14.64 -22.25 9.28
CA GLN A 183 -15.59 -21.71 8.30
C GLN A 183 -16.63 -20.82 8.96
#